data_1bedad76add1b67d3705845c0fd672a7
#
_entry.id   1bedad76add1b67d3705845c0fd672a7
#
_cell.length_a   1.000
_cell.length_b   1.000
_cell.length_c   1.000
_cell.angle_alpha   90.00
_cell.angle_beta   90.00
_cell.angle_gamma   90.00
#
_symmetry.space_group_name_H-M   'P 1'
#
loop_
_entity.id
_entity.type
_entity.pdbx_description
1 polymer ?
#
loop_
_entity_poly.entity_id
_entity_poly.type
_entity_poly.pdbx_seq_one_letter_code
_entity_poly.pdbx_strand_id
1 'polypeptide(L)'
;MTYKLKTIDHIDTKEDPVRPELTVEFRTSPGRTIYALINDKGERAATICVAYTKVVPTTTQELDKFTDPDGHIAVAYTVWSKERGAGRLIVNQLIAHARKQDQINRVVTLSPLTDMARRFHLRNGAVELQVNTYSQNFEYEIEQENFWIR
;
A
#
# COMPACT_ATOMS: atom_id res chain seq x y z
N MET A 1 0.40 -19.01 13.49
CA MET A 1 1.13 -17.76 13.76
C MET A 1 0.22 -16.57 13.51
N THR A 2 0.20 -15.60 14.43
CA THR A 2 -0.63 -14.42 14.32
C THR A 2 0.21 -13.23 13.83
N TYR A 3 -0.45 -12.35 13.07
CA TYR A 3 0.21 -11.15 12.57
C TYR A 3 -0.65 -9.93 12.92
N LYS A 4 0.00 -8.82 13.20
CA LYS A 4 -0.68 -7.56 13.50
C LYS A 4 -0.12 -6.46 12.61
N LEU A 5 -1.01 -5.61 12.12
CA LEU A 5 -0.64 -4.43 11.36
C LEU A 5 -0.38 -3.29 12.34
N LYS A 6 0.80 -2.68 12.25
CA LYS A 6 1.17 -1.56 13.11
C LYS A 6 1.78 -0.44 12.28
N THR A 7 1.61 0.80 12.72
CA THR A 7 2.33 1.91 12.14
C THR A 7 3.71 1.98 12.74
N ILE A 8 4.71 2.30 11.92
CA ILE A 8 6.08 2.52 12.38
C ILE A 8 6.60 3.82 11.80
N ASP A 9 7.61 4.40 12.41
CA ASP A 9 8.12 5.71 12.02
C ASP A 9 9.54 5.65 11.47
N HIS A 10 10.11 4.47 11.34
CA HIS A 10 11.49 4.33 10.85
C HIS A 10 11.69 2.97 10.18
N ILE A 11 12.45 3.00 9.08
CA ILE A 11 12.96 1.80 8.41
C ILE A 11 14.36 2.13 7.88
N ASP A 12 15.13 1.09 7.57
CA ASP A 12 16.30 1.25 6.74
C ASP A 12 15.81 1.24 5.29
N THR A 13 15.90 2.39 4.62
CA THR A 13 15.36 2.53 3.26
C THR A 13 16.04 1.61 2.24
N LYS A 14 17.24 1.13 2.55
CA LYS A 14 17.95 0.17 1.69
C LYS A 14 17.25 -1.18 1.64
N GLU A 15 16.38 -1.48 2.60
CA GLU A 15 15.61 -2.72 2.59
C GLU A 15 14.53 -2.72 1.52
N ASP A 16 14.10 -1.55 1.07
CA ASP A 16 13.00 -1.42 0.10
C ASP A 16 13.53 -1.74 -1.29
N PRO A 17 13.11 -2.88 -1.88
CA PRO A 17 13.62 -3.25 -3.21
C PRO A 17 12.94 -2.48 -4.34
N VAL A 18 11.88 -1.73 -4.02
CA VAL A 18 11.05 -1.06 -5.02
C VAL A 18 11.45 0.41 -5.15
N ARG A 19 11.55 1.13 -4.03
CA ARG A 19 11.81 2.57 -4.03
C ARG A 19 12.82 2.95 -2.94
N PRO A 20 14.04 2.41 -3.00
CA PRO A 20 15.02 2.69 -1.94
C PRO A 20 15.44 4.15 -1.87
N GLU A 21 15.18 4.92 -2.93
CA GLU A 21 15.54 6.34 -2.98
C GLU A 21 14.64 7.22 -2.11
N LEU A 22 13.46 6.74 -1.72
CA LEU A 22 12.53 7.53 -0.92
C LEU A 22 12.98 7.56 0.53
N THR A 23 13.11 8.76 1.10
CA THR A 23 13.60 8.95 2.47
C THR A 23 12.55 8.53 3.51
N VAL A 24 12.99 8.37 4.75
CA VAL A 24 12.06 8.13 5.87
C VAL A 24 11.14 9.35 6.03
N GLU A 25 11.68 10.55 5.89
CA GLU A 25 10.89 11.79 5.98
C GLU A 25 9.77 11.80 4.95
N PHE A 26 10.06 11.39 3.72
CA PHE A 26 9.02 11.29 2.69
C PHE A 26 7.90 10.34 3.14
N ARG A 27 8.28 9.20 3.71
CA ARG A 27 7.34 8.11 4.04
C ARG A 27 6.50 8.39 5.28
N THR A 28 6.90 9.36 6.10
CA THR A 28 6.25 9.65 7.38
C THR A 28 5.70 11.07 7.47
N SER A 29 5.75 11.84 6.40
CA SER A 29 5.19 13.19 6.38
C SER A 29 3.66 13.14 6.45
N PRO A 30 3.00 14.26 6.78
CA PRO A 30 1.54 14.27 6.93
C PRO A 30 0.85 13.70 5.70
N GLY A 31 -0.10 12.77 5.93
CA GLY A 31 -0.82 12.08 4.87
C GLY A 31 -0.12 10.82 4.39
N ARG A 32 1.01 10.43 5.00
CA ARG A 32 1.76 9.22 4.63
C ARG A 32 2.06 8.40 5.87
N THR A 33 2.07 7.09 5.71
CA THR A 33 2.27 6.17 6.83
C THR A 33 3.05 4.95 6.36
N ILE A 34 3.96 4.48 7.20
CA ILE A 34 4.60 3.17 7.03
C ILE A 34 3.84 2.18 7.91
N TYR A 35 3.31 1.13 7.31
CA TYR A 35 2.69 0.03 8.05
C TYR A 35 3.62 -1.17 8.04
N ALA A 36 3.70 -1.85 9.17
CA ALA A 36 4.48 -3.06 9.32
C ALA A 36 3.56 -4.20 9.75
N LEU A 37 3.82 -5.38 9.20
CA LEU A 37 3.16 -6.60 9.63
C LEU A 37 4.09 -7.27 10.64
N ILE A 38 3.65 -7.38 11.89
CA ILE A 38 4.47 -7.86 13.00
C ILE A 38 3.99 -9.26 13.37
N ASN A 39 4.92 -10.22 13.43
CA ASN A 39 4.60 -11.60 13.77
C ASN A 39 4.59 -11.81 15.29
N ASP A 40 4.33 -13.06 15.72
CA ASP A 40 4.24 -13.42 17.14
C ASP A 40 5.50 -13.13 17.92
N LYS A 41 6.66 -13.12 17.24
CA LYS A 41 7.95 -12.89 17.87
C LYS A 41 8.31 -11.42 17.95
N GLY A 42 7.41 -10.54 17.48
CA GLY A 42 7.69 -9.11 17.44
C GLY A 42 8.55 -8.69 16.26
N GLU A 43 8.73 -9.57 15.27
CA GLU A 43 9.57 -9.29 14.11
C GLU A 43 8.71 -8.73 12.97
N ARG A 44 9.32 -7.88 12.15
CA ARG A 44 8.63 -7.29 11.01
C ARG A 44 8.72 -8.26 9.82
N ALA A 45 7.57 -8.83 9.46
CA ALA A 45 7.46 -9.80 8.38
C ALA A 45 7.28 -9.15 7.02
N ALA A 46 6.65 -7.98 6.97
CA ALA A 46 6.40 -7.23 5.74
C ALA A 46 6.22 -5.76 6.05
N THR A 47 6.37 -4.94 5.02
CA THR A 47 6.24 -3.48 5.12
C THR A 47 5.47 -2.97 3.91
N ILE A 48 4.57 -2.01 4.13
CA ILE A 48 3.86 -1.33 3.07
C ILE A 48 3.82 0.17 3.39
N CYS A 49 4.15 0.99 2.41
CA CYS A 49 4.11 2.44 2.57
C CYS A 49 2.92 2.99 1.81
N VAL A 50 2.15 3.83 2.47
CA VAL A 50 0.87 4.32 1.97
C VAL A 50 0.83 5.83 2.05
N ALA A 51 0.30 6.46 0.99
CA ALA A 51 -0.02 7.88 0.98
C ALA A 51 -1.51 8.02 0.74
N TYR A 52 -2.14 8.98 1.41
CA TYR A 52 -3.55 9.29 1.19
C TYR A 52 -3.62 10.45 0.21
N THR A 53 -4.44 10.32 -0.83
CA THR A 53 -4.50 11.31 -1.90
C THR A 53 -5.95 11.57 -2.30
N LYS A 54 -6.17 12.66 -3.04
CA LYS A 54 -7.48 12.94 -3.64
C LYS A 54 -7.53 12.56 -5.11
N VAL A 55 -6.37 12.28 -5.71
CA VAL A 55 -6.24 11.93 -7.12
C VAL A 55 -5.27 10.75 -7.23
N VAL A 56 -5.52 9.85 -8.18
CA VAL A 56 -4.61 8.72 -8.41
C VAL A 56 -3.31 9.23 -9.02
N PRO A 57 -2.17 9.04 -8.35
CA PRO A 57 -0.88 9.50 -8.87
C PRO A 57 -0.32 8.51 -9.89
N THR A 58 0.44 9.02 -10.86
CA THR A 58 1.14 8.19 -11.84
C THR A 58 2.65 8.27 -11.71
N THR A 59 3.16 9.18 -10.89
CA THR A 59 4.60 9.32 -10.59
C THR A 59 4.79 9.58 -9.11
N THR A 60 6.04 9.47 -8.64
CA THR A 60 6.34 9.84 -7.25
C THR A 60 6.22 11.35 -7.04
N GLN A 61 6.46 12.15 -8.07
CA GLN A 61 6.25 13.59 -8.01
C GLN A 61 4.76 13.90 -7.83
N GLU A 62 3.89 13.19 -8.56
CA GLU A 62 2.44 13.35 -8.38
C GLU A 62 1.99 12.82 -7.03
N LEU A 63 2.57 11.72 -6.56
CA LEU A 63 2.28 11.21 -5.23
C LEU A 63 2.55 12.30 -4.18
N ASP A 64 3.70 12.96 -4.30
CA ASP A 64 4.07 14.03 -3.38
C ASP A 64 3.10 15.20 -3.48
N LYS A 65 2.75 15.59 -4.69
CA LYS A 65 1.86 16.72 -4.94
C LYS A 65 0.43 16.44 -4.46
N PHE A 66 -0.05 15.22 -4.64
CA PHE A 66 -1.45 14.87 -4.37
C PHE A 66 -1.67 14.33 -2.95
N THR A 67 -0.62 14.13 -2.16
CA THR A 67 -0.77 13.70 -0.77
C THR A 67 -1.57 14.73 0.01
N ASP A 68 -2.57 14.24 0.75
CA ASP A 68 -3.47 15.08 1.54
C ASP A 68 -3.96 14.24 2.72
N PRO A 69 -3.78 14.70 3.97
CA PRO A 69 -4.27 13.95 5.13
C PRO A 69 -5.77 13.64 5.06
N ASP A 70 -6.54 14.44 4.31
CA ASP A 70 -7.99 14.21 4.13
C ASP A 70 -8.28 13.45 2.84
N GLY A 71 -7.28 12.90 2.18
CA GLY A 71 -7.44 12.14 0.95
C GLY A 71 -8.31 10.91 1.15
N HIS A 72 -9.10 10.57 0.14
CA HIS A 72 -10.02 9.43 0.20
C HIS A 72 -9.48 8.19 -0.51
N ILE A 73 -8.31 8.30 -1.12
CA ILE A 73 -7.65 7.19 -1.81
C ILE A 73 -6.42 6.79 -1.00
N ALA A 74 -6.35 5.53 -0.58
CA ALA A 74 -5.13 4.99 0.02
C ALA A 74 -4.26 4.45 -1.11
N VAL A 75 -3.08 5.02 -1.28
CA VAL A 75 -2.15 4.65 -2.36
C VAL A 75 -0.97 3.90 -1.77
N ALA A 76 -0.89 2.60 -2.08
CA ALA A 76 0.27 1.78 -1.72
C ALA A 76 1.34 2.01 -2.79
N TYR A 77 2.46 2.63 -2.40
CA TYR A 77 3.50 2.97 -3.37
C TYR A 77 4.75 2.09 -3.25
N THR A 78 4.85 1.30 -2.19
CA THR A 78 5.88 0.27 -2.09
C THR A 78 5.44 -0.78 -1.08
N VAL A 79 5.73 -2.05 -1.38
CA VAL A 79 5.43 -3.17 -0.50
C VAL A 79 6.54 -4.22 -0.68
N TRP A 80 7.01 -4.75 0.44
CA TRP A 80 7.98 -5.85 0.39
C TRP A 80 7.85 -6.70 1.65
N SER A 81 8.40 -7.92 1.59
CA SER A 81 8.29 -8.86 2.71
C SER A 81 9.62 -9.55 2.98
N LYS A 82 9.81 -9.95 4.23
CA LYS A 82 10.93 -10.75 4.68
C LYS A 82 10.56 -12.21 4.89
N GLU A 83 9.24 -12.50 4.96
CA GLU A 83 8.73 -13.86 5.13
C GLU A 83 7.85 -14.21 3.95
N ARG A 84 7.92 -15.47 3.54
CA ARG A 84 7.11 -15.95 2.41
C ARG A 84 5.63 -15.79 2.73
N GLY A 85 4.87 -15.21 1.81
CA GLY A 85 3.43 -15.00 1.97
C GLY A 85 3.05 -13.76 2.74
N ALA A 86 4.00 -13.10 3.42
CA ALA A 86 3.69 -11.94 4.24
C ALA A 86 3.30 -10.71 3.41
N GLY A 87 3.77 -10.63 2.15
CA GLY A 87 3.35 -9.55 1.25
C GLY A 87 1.85 -9.59 0.99
N ARG A 88 1.30 -10.78 0.76
CA ARG A 88 -0.15 -10.94 0.58
C ARG A 88 -0.90 -10.57 1.85
N LEU A 89 -0.38 -11.01 2.99
CA LEU A 89 -1.03 -10.73 4.28
C LEU A 89 -1.09 -9.25 4.57
N ILE A 90 0.01 -8.51 4.33
CA ILE A 90 0.01 -7.08 4.64
C ILE A 90 -0.93 -6.31 3.71
N VAL A 91 -1.04 -6.71 2.44
CA VAL A 91 -2.01 -6.10 1.53
C VAL A 91 -3.43 -6.33 2.03
N ASN A 92 -3.75 -7.56 2.43
CA ASN A 92 -5.07 -7.89 2.96
C ASN A 92 -5.37 -7.11 4.24
N GLN A 93 -4.37 -6.94 5.12
CA GLN A 93 -4.53 -6.18 6.35
C GLN A 93 -4.74 -4.69 6.07
N LEU A 94 -4.05 -4.16 5.07
CA LEU A 94 -4.25 -2.77 4.66
C LEU A 94 -5.68 -2.56 4.15
N ILE A 95 -6.18 -3.48 3.33
CA ILE A 95 -7.55 -3.39 2.81
C ILE A 95 -8.56 -3.43 3.95
N ALA A 96 -8.36 -4.35 4.90
CA ALA A 96 -9.25 -4.45 6.06
C ALA A 96 -9.22 -3.17 6.90
N HIS A 97 -8.03 -2.57 7.04
CA HIS A 97 -7.87 -1.31 7.76
C HIS A 97 -8.59 -0.17 7.04
N ALA A 98 -8.47 -0.12 5.70
CA ALA A 98 -9.14 0.91 4.90
C ALA A 98 -10.67 0.81 5.01
N ARG A 99 -11.21 -0.41 5.05
CA ARG A 99 -12.66 -0.62 5.18
C ARG A 99 -13.23 -0.02 6.46
N LYS A 100 -12.42 0.11 7.50
CA LYS A 100 -12.86 0.65 8.79
C LYS A 100 -12.81 2.17 8.85
N GLN A 101 -12.26 2.81 7.82
CA GLN A 101 -12.12 4.27 7.79
C GLN A 101 -13.14 4.85 6.84
N ASP A 102 -14.07 5.63 7.38
CA ASP A 102 -15.13 6.27 6.57
C ASP A 102 -14.57 7.15 5.48
N GLN A 103 -13.41 7.74 5.74
CA GLN A 103 -12.75 8.64 4.82
C GLN A 103 -12.28 7.94 3.55
N ILE A 104 -11.89 6.66 3.65
CA ILE A 104 -11.23 5.94 2.56
C ILE A 104 -12.26 5.15 1.76
N ASN A 105 -12.34 5.40 0.46
CA ASN A 105 -13.25 4.67 -0.42
C ASN A 105 -12.55 3.96 -1.57
N ARG A 106 -11.22 4.11 -1.70
CA ARG A 106 -10.44 3.42 -2.74
C ARG A 106 -9.09 3.02 -2.19
N VAL A 107 -8.61 1.85 -2.64
CA VAL A 107 -7.22 1.40 -2.39
C VAL A 107 -6.60 1.14 -3.75
N VAL A 108 -5.61 1.95 -4.12
CA VAL A 108 -4.90 1.81 -5.38
C VAL A 108 -3.40 1.69 -5.12
N THR A 109 -2.66 1.27 -6.12
CA THR A 109 -1.20 1.19 -6.02
C THR A 109 -0.55 2.20 -6.96
N LEU A 110 0.68 2.57 -6.65
CA LEU A 110 1.59 3.21 -7.58
C LEU A 110 2.78 2.27 -7.72
N SER A 111 2.77 1.45 -8.76
CA SER A 111 3.69 0.32 -8.90
C SER A 111 4.70 0.56 -10.02
N PRO A 112 5.91 -0.02 -9.91
CA PRO A 112 6.86 0.05 -11.02
C PRO A 112 6.35 -0.77 -12.21
N LEU A 113 6.83 -0.43 -13.42
CA LEU A 113 6.48 -1.14 -14.63
C LEU A 113 7.26 -2.44 -14.74
N THR A 114 6.96 -3.40 -13.87
CA THR A 114 7.61 -4.70 -13.87
C THR A 114 6.56 -5.80 -13.89
N ASP A 115 6.92 -6.93 -14.48
CA ASP A 115 6.07 -8.11 -14.46
C ASP A 115 5.88 -8.63 -13.04
N MET A 116 6.89 -8.51 -12.21
CA MET A 116 6.81 -8.97 -10.83
C MET A 116 5.72 -8.23 -10.06
N ALA A 117 5.69 -6.88 -10.17
CA ALA A 117 4.67 -6.08 -9.51
C ALA A 117 3.28 -6.41 -10.05
N ARG A 118 3.17 -6.53 -11.39
CA ARG A 118 1.91 -6.85 -12.03
C ARG A 118 1.37 -8.20 -11.55
N ARG A 119 2.20 -9.25 -11.58
CA ARG A 119 1.77 -10.58 -11.15
C ARG A 119 1.40 -10.59 -9.68
N PHE A 120 2.15 -9.88 -8.85
CA PHE A 120 1.87 -9.82 -7.41
C PHE A 120 0.47 -9.25 -7.16
N HIS A 121 0.18 -8.09 -7.72
CA HIS A 121 -1.10 -7.42 -7.44
C HIS A 121 -2.27 -8.16 -8.06
N LEU A 122 -2.14 -8.65 -9.30
CA LEU A 122 -3.23 -9.40 -9.93
C LEU A 122 -3.50 -10.70 -9.19
N ARG A 123 -2.44 -11.40 -8.75
CA ARG A 123 -2.60 -12.65 -8.00
C ARG A 123 -3.29 -12.42 -6.65
N ASN A 124 -3.11 -11.23 -6.07
CA ASN A 124 -3.72 -10.89 -4.80
C ASN A 124 -5.12 -10.28 -4.94
N GLY A 125 -5.68 -10.26 -6.14
CA GLY A 125 -7.08 -9.88 -6.35
C GLY A 125 -7.29 -8.46 -6.86
N ALA A 126 -6.23 -7.71 -7.16
CA ALA A 126 -6.38 -6.39 -7.74
C ALA A 126 -6.75 -6.49 -9.22
N VAL A 127 -7.32 -5.42 -9.75
CA VAL A 127 -7.51 -5.27 -11.19
C VAL A 127 -6.57 -4.19 -11.70
N GLU A 128 -6.18 -4.29 -12.96
CA GLU A 128 -5.38 -3.25 -13.58
C GLU A 128 -6.23 -2.01 -13.79
N LEU A 129 -5.79 -0.89 -13.23
CA LEU A 129 -6.48 0.38 -13.40
C LEU A 129 -5.98 1.10 -14.65
N GLN A 130 -4.66 1.22 -14.77
CA GLN A 130 -4.05 1.88 -15.92
C GLN A 130 -2.55 1.60 -15.98
N VAL A 131 -1.99 1.71 -17.18
CA VAL A 131 -0.55 1.65 -17.42
C VAL A 131 -0.10 3.05 -17.84
N ASN A 132 0.93 3.56 -17.18
CA ASN A 132 1.43 4.91 -17.39
C ASN A 132 2.80 4.86 -18.08
N THR A 133 3.39 6.01 -18.35
CA THR A 133 4.70 6.07 -18.99
C THR A 133 5.78 5.40 -18.16
N TYR A 134 5.76 5.62 -16.83
CA TYR A 134 6.82 5.14 -15.94
C TYR A 134 6.30 4.30 -14.78
N SER A 135 5.01 3.98 -14.76
CA SER A 135 4.41 3.23 -13.66
C SER A 135 3.16 2.51 -14.13
N GLN A 136 2.56 1.76 -13.23
CA GLN A 136 1.23 1.19 -13.44
C GLN A 136 0.46 1.27 -12.12
N ASN A 137 -0.86 1.39 -12.23
CA ASN A 137 -1.74 1.44 -11.08
C ASN A 137 -2.64 0.22 -11.09
N PHE A 138 -2.80 -0.39 -9.93
CA PHE A 138 -3.75 -1.47 -9.69
C PHE A 138 -4.74 -1.00 -8.64
N GLU A 139 -5.93 -1.57 -8.66
CA GLU A 139 -6.96 -1.19 -7.69
C GLU A 139 -7.51 -2.44 -7.02
N TYR A 140 -7.62 -2.38 -5.69
CA TYR A 140 -8.23 -3.42 -4.89
C TYR A 140 -9.64 -2.97 -4.51
N GLU A 141 -10.59 -3.89 -4.61
CA GLU A 141 -11.95 -3.61 -4.18
C GLU A 141 -12.01 -3.65 -2.65
N ILE A 142 -12.59 -2.64 -2.04
CA ILE A 142 -12.69 -2.56 -0.59
C ILE A 142 -14.11 -2.61 -0.09
N GLU A 143 -15.13 -2.49 -0.95
CA GLU A 143 -16.51 -2.57 -0.53
C GLU A 143 -16.90 -4.00 -0.20
N GLN A 144 -17.68 -4.17 0.88
CA GLN A 144 -18.26 -5.45 1.21
C GLN A 144 -19.42 -5.70 0.29
N GLU A 145 -19.47 -6.86 -0.29
CA GLU A 145 -20.69 -7.20 -0.88
C GLU A 145 -21.63 -7.66 0.12
N ASN A 146 -22.46 -7.44 0.33
CA ASN A 146 -23.27 -7.88 1.14
C ASN A 146 -24.35 -7.32 1.40
N PHE A 147 -24.19 -7.06 1.28
CA PHE A 147 -24.90 -6.71 1.38
C PHE A 147 -25.92 -7.02 0.74
N TRP A 148 -25.99 -7.16 0.32
CA TRP A 148 -26.99 -7.50 -0.28
C TRP A 148 -27.76 -8.45 0.32
N ILE A 149 -27.69 -8.56 0.90
CA ILE A 149 -28.36 -9.28 1.32
C ILE A 149 -29.38 -9.15 1.77
N ARG A 150 -29.57 -9.04 1.58
CA ARG A 150 -30.33 -8.90 1.75
C ARG A 150 -31.12 -9.00 1.92
#